data_4f11b4717ed073d791028bef38461152
#
_entry.id   4f11b4717ed073d791028bef38461152
#
_cell.length_a   1.000
_cell.length_b   1.000
_cell.length_c   1.000
_cell.angle_alpha   90.00
_cell.angle_beta   90.00
_cell.angle_gamma   90.00
#
_symmetry.space_group_name_H-M   'P 1'
#
loop_
_entity.id
_entity.type
_entity.pdbx_description
1 polymer ?
#
loop_
_entity_poly.entity_id
_entity_poly.type
_entity_poly.pdbx_seq_one_letter_code
_entity_poly.pdbx_strand_id
1 'polypeptide(L)'
;FDEFKKAMLDLGYEIKGGKHIAFRAKGQERFTRAKTLGDDYTEENIAARIENSRSVTENKRQIVDLSLIKKLPFTVDKQLLYAARRKKISDVKSLANTLMMIRNENILNRNDFVIRIDDLKAQALTIKEDIKKLNNKVESYRKVAKYLATVNKHKEVYMKYKKFSLLGKKEFYSRYEGDILSYKHAMVRLKQLNINPDTPLEKIVSLVNEYKFQVDVLSNDFNVLEKRIEIIRNAREVVNNIRHKRVDIRLEQNSKEEKFVDNIFP
;
A
#
# COMPACT_ATOMS: atom_id res chain seq x y z
N PHE A 1 -22.03 -7.64 22.78
CA PHE A 1 -21.25 -7.12 23.91
C PHE A 1 -21.22 -8.12 25.09
N ASP A 2 -22.29 -8.88 25.35
CA ASP A 2 -22.34 -9.88 26.42
C ASP A 2 -21.39 -11.06 26.21
N GLU A 3 -21.21 -11.49 24.94
CA GLU A 3 -20.19 -12.48 24.58
C GLU A 3 -18.76 -11.98 24.88
N PHE A 4 -18.51 -10.69 24.70
CA PHE A 4 -17.23 -10.07 25.08
C PHE A 4 -17.01 -10.13 26.59
N LYS A 5 -18.05 -9.80 27.39
CA LYS A 5 -17.99 -9.94 28.86
C LYS A 5 -17.69 -11.38 29.26
N LYS A 6 -18.39 -12.35 28.64
CA LYS A 6 -18.16 -13.77 28.89
C LYS A 6 -16.73 -14.18 28.58
N ALA A 7 -16.21 -13.79 27.41
CA ALA A 7 -14.84 -14.07 27.01
C ALA A 7 -13.80 -13.47 27.99
N MET A 8 -14.07 -12.28 28.52
CA MET A 8 -13.19 -11.66 29.53
C MET A 8 -13.22 -12.42 30.87
N LEU A 9 -14.39 -12.91 31.29
CA LEU A 9 -14.52 -13.77 32.46
C LEU A 9 -13.78 -15.10 32.28
N ASP A 10 -13.90 -15.74 31.12
CA ASP A 10 -13.20 -16.99 30.76
C ASP A 10 -11.67 -16.80 30.74
N LEU A 11 -11.20 -15.57 30.43
CA LEU A 11 -9.79 -15.18 30.51
C LEU A 11 -9.31 -14.88 31.94
N GLY A 12 -10.20 -15.01 32.94
CA GLY A 12 -9.87 -14.81 34.36
C GLY A 12 -9.90 -13.36 34.82
N TYR A 13 -10.57 -12.47 34.08
CA TYR A 13 -10.83 -11.10 34.54
C TYR A 13 -12.09 -11.05 35.37
N GLU A 14 -12.09 -10.23 36.40
CA GLU A 14 -13.31 -9.86 37.11
C GLU A 14 -13.91 -8.60 36.48
N ILE A 15 -15.22 -8.57 36.32
CA ILE A 15 -15.95 -7.47 35.69
C ILE A 15 -16.86 -6.83 36.70
N LYS A 16 -16.77 -5.50 36.85
CA LYS A 16 -17.69 -4.71 37.68
C LYS A 16 -18.49 -3.76 36.78
N GLY A 17 -19.82 -3.96 36.76
CA GLY A 17 -20.76 -3.05 36.09
C GLY A 17 -21.02 -1.79 36.93
N GLY A 18 -21.38 -0.70 36.23
CA GLY A 18 -21.74 0.59 36.83
C GLY A 18 -21.91 1.62 35.72
N LYS A 19 -21.79 2.91 36.03
CA LYS A 19 -21.81 3.98 35.00
C LYS A 19 -20.75 3.77 33.89
N HIS A 20 -19.67 3.06 34.20
CA HIS A 20 -18.64 2.62 33.27
C HIS A 20 -18.14 1.24 33.69
N ILE A 21 -17.99 0.34 32.72
CA ILE A 21 -17.47 -1.00 32.97
C ILE A 21 -16.01 -0.94 33.47
N ALA A 22 -15.68 -1.76 34.44
CA ALA A 22 -14.32 -1.85 34.97
C ALA A 22 -13.88 -3.32 35.03
N PHE A 23 -12.62 -3.55 34.76
CA PHE A 23 -11.99 -4.87 34.71
C PHE A 23 -10.89 -4.97 35.76
N ARG A 24 -10.72 -6.14 36.31
CA ARG A 24 -9.63 -6.48 37.23
C ARG A 24 -9.01 -7.80 36.79
N ALA A 25 -7.72 -7.81 36.47
CA ALA A 25 -7.00 -9.04 36.18
C ALA A 25 -6.67 -9.79 37.48
N LYS A 26 -6.54 -11.11 37.39
CA LYS A 26 -6.13 -11.94 38.53
C LYS A 26 -4.78 -11.46 39.09
N GLY A 27 -4.76 -11.12 40.38
CA GLY A 27 -3.59 -10.56 41.07
C GLY A 27 -3.47 -9.03 41.09
N GLN A 28 -4.46 -8.30 40.55
CA GLN A 28 -4.56 -6.86 40.71
C GLN A 28 -5.46 -6.51 41.90
N GLU A 29 -5.06 -5.49 42.68
CA GLU A 29 -5.87 -5.03 43.83
C GLU A 29 -7.05 -4.14 43.43
N ARG A 30 -6.91 -3.37 42.33
CA ARG A 30 -7.86 -2.34 41.93
C ARG A 30 -8.49 -2.63 40.56
N PHE A 31 -9.76 -2.28 40.43
CA PHE A 31 -10.46 -2.27 39.16
C PHE A 31 -10.03 -1.08 38.30
N THR A 32 -9.72 -1.34 37.04
CA THR A 32 -9.44 -0.32 36.03
C THR A 32 -10.68 -0.08 35.18
N ARG A 33 -11.18 1.15 35.12
CA ARG A 33 -12.33 1.50 34.28
C ARG A 33 -11.91 1.47 32.80
N ALA A 34 -12.73 0.87 31.96
CA ALA A 34 -12.47 0.80 30.50
C ALA A 34 -12.23 2.19 29.90
N LYS A 35 -13.02 3.20 30.29
CA LYS A 35 -12.84 4.59 29.86
C LYS A 35 -11.46 5.19 30.18
N THR A 36 -10.79 4.74 31.24
CA THR A 36 -9.43 5.22 31.58
C THR A 36 -8.34 4.71 30.66
N LEU A 37 -8.66 3.72 29.83
CA LEU A 37 -7.75 3.17 28.80
C LEU A 37 -7.80 3.98 27.49
N GLY A 38 -8.75 4.91 27.37
CA GLY A 38 -8.97 5.75 26.20
C GLY A 38 -10.42 5.68 25.71
N ASP A 39 -10.81 6.65 24.88
CA ASP A 39 -12.17 6.73 24.35
C ASP A 39 -12.59 5.51 23.53
N ASP A 40 -11.65 4.85 22.85
CA ASP A 40 -11.89 3.62 22.08
C ASP A 40 -12.32 2.42 22.94
N TYR A 41 -12.18 2.51 24.26
CA TYR A 41 -12.50 1.43 25.20
C TYR A 41 -13.79 1.71 26.00
N THR A 42 -14.58 2.70 25.62
CA THR A 42 -15.92 2.88 26.18
C THR A 42 -16.83 1.73 25.77
N GLU A 43 -17.88 1.44 26.56
CA GLU A 43 -18.83 0.35 26.27
C GLU A 43 -19.43 0.50 24.87
N GLU A 44 -19.78 1.72 24.50
CA GLU A 44 -20.37 2.06 23.19
C GLU A 44 -19.41 1.79 22.04
N ASN A 45 -18.15 2.22 22.17
CA ASN A 45 -17.13 2.01 21.13
C ASN A 45 -16.69 0.56 21.04
N ILE A 46 -16.62 -0.19 22.13
CA ILE A 46 -16.37 -1.63 22.11
C ILE A 46 -17.54 -2.34 21.43
N ALA A 47 -18.78 -2.02 21.77
CA ALA A 47 -19.99 -2.60 21.17
C ALA A 47 -20.03 -2.30 19.66
N ALA A 48 -19.83 -1.05 19.26
CA ALA A 48 -19.78 -0.65 17.84
C ALA A 48 -18.68 -1.39 17.06
N ARG A 49 -17.50 -1.59 17.64
CA ARG A 49 -16.40 -2.35 17.00
C ARG A 49 -16.75 -3.83 16.86
N ILE A 50 -17.45 -4.43 17.82
CA ILE A 50 -17.93 -5.81 17.74
C ILE A 50 -18.99 -5.94 16.64
N GLU A 51 -19.93 -4.99 16.55
CA GLU A 51 -20.98 -4.95 15.52
C GLU A 51 -20.37 -4.78 14.12
N ASN A 52 -19.49 -3.82 13.95
CA ASN A 52 -18.75 -3.61 12.68
C ASN A 52 -17.87 -4.81 12.32
N SER A 53 -17.29 -5.50 13.30
CA SER A 53 -16.55 -6.75 13.06
C SER A 53 -17.46 -7.88 12.59
N ARG A 54 -18.71 -7.93 13.04
CA ARG A 54 -19.71 -8.93 12.60
C ARG A 54 -20.13 -8.72 11.16
N SER A 55 -20.29 -7.46 10.71
CA SER A 55 -20.65 -7.15 9.31
C SER A 55 -19.53 -7.45 8.32
N VAL A 56 -18.26 -7.42 8.75
CA VAL A 56 -17.08 -7.77 7.93
C VAL A 56 -16.78 -9.29 7.98
N THR A 57 -17.39 -10.05 8.86
CA THR A 57 -17.03 -11.44 9.18
C THR A 57 -17.96 -12.53 8.64
N GLU A 58 -18.77 -12.29 7.64
CA GLU A 58 -19.29 -13.38 6.78
C GLU A 58 -18.20 -13.96 5.84
N ASN A 59 -17.04 -13.32 5.73
CA ASN A 59 -15.87 -13.87 5.08
C ASN A 59 -14.88 -14.42 6.12
N LYS A 60 -15.02 -15.72 6.44
CA LYS A 60 -14.04 -16.64 7.05
C LYS A 60 -13.13 -16.03 8.12
N ARG A 61 -13.61 -15.98 9.37
CA ARG A 61 -12.74 -16.00 10.54
C ARG A 61 -11.93 -17.30 10.55
N GLN A 62 -10.72 -17.28 10.07
CA GLN A 62 -9.72 -18.18 10.60
C GLN A 62 -9.44 -17.74 12.05
N ILE A 63 -10.06 -18.42 13.00
CA ILE A 63 -9.70 -18.34 14.41
C ILE A 63 -8.21 -18.63 14.47
N VAL A 64 -7.44 -17.65 14.96
CA VAL A 64 -6.01 -17.82 15.18
C VAL A 64 -5.85 -18.81 16.28
N ASP A 65 -5.60 -20.04 15.91
CA ASP A 65 -5.16 -21.03 16.85
C ASP A 65 -3.77 -20.60 17.38
N LEU A 66 -3.75 -20.15 18.63
CA LEU A 66 -2.50 -19.82 19.35
C LEU A 66 -1.53 -21.01 19.41
N SER A 67 -2.02 -22.23 19.14
CA SER A 67 -1.17 -23.41 18.97
C SER A 67 -0.29 -23.33 17.72
N LEU A 68 -0.70 -22.55 16.70
CA LEU A 68 0.12 -22.26 15.50
C LEU A 68 1.33 -21.37 15.82
N ILE A 69 1.24 -20.51 16.84
CA ILE A 69 2.40 -19.74 17.33
C ILE A 69 3.45 -20.68 17.94
N LYS A 70 3.03 -21.81 18.52
CA LYS A 70 3.94 -22.87 19.00
C LYS A 70 4.55 -23.69 17.86
N LYS A 71 3.93 -23.73 16.69
CA LYS A 71 4.38 -24.50 15.51
C LYS A 71 5.19 -23.68 14.51
N LEU A 72 5.25 -22.34 14.66
CA LEU A 72 6.20 -21.56 13.88
C LEU A 72 7.61 -22.03 14.24
N PRO A 73 8.49 -22.28 13.25
CA PRO A 73 9.90 -22.62 13.50
C PRO A 73 10.65 -21.48 14.22
N PHE A 74 9.97 -20.38 14.47
CA PHE A 74 10.35 -19.28 15.34
C PHE A 74 9.64 -19.44 16.69
N THR A 75 10.09 -20.38 17.51
CA THR A 75 9.79 -20.33 18.93
C THR A 75 10.38 -19.02 19.46
N VAL A 76 9.50 -18.03 19.60
CA VAL A 76 9.84 -16.82 20.36
C VAL A 76 9.99 -17.30 21.79
N ASP A 77 11.22 -17.52 22.18
CA ASP A 77 11.58 -18.00 23.50
C ASP A 77 10.99 -17.03 24.54
N LYS A 78 10.38 -17.54 25.60
CA LYS A 78 9.87 -16.73 26.71
C LYS A 78 10.92 -15.74 27.23
N GLN A 79 12.20 -16.08 27.10
CA GLN A 79 13.32 -15.21 27.45
C GLN A 79 13.48 -14.01 26.52
N LEU A 80 13.17 -14.17 25.22
CA LEU A 80 13.17 -13.07 24.26
C LEU A 80 12.01 -12.10 24.50
N LEU A 81 10.84 -12.62 24.86
CA LEU A 81 9.71 -11.78 25.30
C LEU A 81 10.03 -11.07 26.62
N TYR A 82 10.78 -11.69 27.52
CA TYR A 82 11.20 -11.09 28.78
C TYR A 82 12.31 -10.04 28.57
N ALA A 83 13.25 -10.27 27.67
CA ALA A 83 14.26 -9.30 27.24
C ALA A 83 13.65 -8.12 26.47
N ALA A 84 12.65 -8.37 25.63
CA ALA A 84 11.89 -7.33 24.95
C ALA A 84 11.04 -6.49 25.92
N ARG A 85 10.51 -7.08 27.01
CA ARG A 85 9.83 -6.33 28.08
C ARG A 85 10.75 -5.39 28.86
N ARG A 86 12.03 -5.72 29.01
CA ARG A 86 13.04 -4.86 29.65
C ARG A 86 13.62 -3.77 28.74
N LYS A 87 13.58 -3.99 27.41
CA LYS A 87 14.00 -3.01 26.40
C LYS A 87 12.77 -2.32 25.82
N LYS A 88 12.70 -0.99 25.95
CA LYS A 88 11.78 -0.02 25.35
C LYS A 88 10.54 -0.60 24.61
N ILE A 89 9.36 -0.15 24.98
CA ILE A 89 8.03 -0.45 24.42
C ILE A 89 8.01 -0.45 22.87
N SER A 90 8.85 0.34 22.21
CA SER A 90 9.03 0.37 20.74
C SER A 90 9.42 -0.98 20.14
N ASP A 91 10.28 -1.76 20.81
CA ASP A 91 10.79 -3.03 20.29
C ASP A 91 9.72 -4.14 20.33
N VAL A 92 8.87 -4.12 21.35
CA VAL A 92 7.73 -5.05 21.48
C VAL A 92 6.67 -4.78 20.42
N LYS A 93 6.36 -3.51 20.17
CA LYS A 93 5.40 -3.10 19.15
C LYS A 93 5.91 -3.45 17.75
N SER A 94 7.18 -3.21 17.47
CA SER A 94 7.84 -3.58 16.21
C SER A 94 7.80 -5.10 15.98
N LEU A 95 8.09 -5.90 17.02
CA LEU A 95 8.03 -7.35 16.94
C LEU A 95 6.60 -7.86 16.72
N ALA A 96 5.61 -7.30 17.41
CA ALA A 96 4.20 -7.65 17.21
C ALA A 96 3.74 -7.35 15.78
N ASN A 97 4.07 -6.18 15.25
CA ASN A 97 3.76 -5.81 13.87
C ASN A 97 4.44 -6.76 12.86
N THR A 98 5.69 -7.13 13.11
CA THR A 98 6.42 -8.11 12.29
C THR A 98 5.73 -9.48 12.28
N LEU A 99 5.29 -9.98 13.42
CA LEU A 99 4.58 -11.25 13.53
C LEU A 99 3.22 -11.22 12.82
N MET A 100 2.47 -10.13 12.97
CA MET A 100 1.20 -9.94 12.26
C MET A 100 1.43 -9.91 10.75
N MET A 101 2.46 -9.23 10.26
CA MET A 101 2.81 -9.17 8.84
C MET A 101 3.21 -10.56 8.31
N ILE A 102 4.11 -11.29 8.99
CA ILE A 102 4.53 -12.66 8.62
C ILE A 102 3.31 -13.55 8.43
N ARG A 103 2.34 -13.42 9.32
CA ARG A 103 1.10 -14.18 9.27
C ARG A 103 0.20 -13.76 8.09
N ASN A 104 -0.02 -12.47 7.91
CA ASN A 104 -0.88 -11.94 6.84
C ASN A 104 -0.33 -12.29 5.45
N GLU A 105 0.99 -12.39 5.32
CA GLU A 105 1.67 -12.77 4.08
C GLU A 105 1.87 -14.29 3.93
N ASN A 106 1.37 -15.12 4.88
CA ASN A 106 1.54 -16.58 4.92
C ASN A 106 3.01 -17.03 4.83
N ILE A 107 3.92 -16.30 5.47
CA ILE A 107 5.34 -16.59 5.50
C ILE A 107 5.60 -17.65 6.57
N LEU A 108 5.93 -18.89 6.16
CA LEU A 108 6.15 -20.02 7.06
C LEU A 108 7.64 -20.27 7.33
N ASN A 109 8.50 -19.88 6.38
CA ASN A 109 9.94 -20.08 6.47
C ASN A 109 10.72 -18.90 5.86
N ARG A 110 12.06 -18.93 5.93
CA ARG A 110 12.90 -17.83 5.43
C ARG A 110 12.85 -17.64 3.92
N ASN A 111 12.70 -18.72 3.17
CA ASN A 111 12.64 -18.66 1.72
C ASN A 111 11.35 -17.98 1.26
N ASP A 112 10.26 -18.11 2.01
CA ASP A 112 8.99 -17.48 1.70
C ASP A 112 9.09 -15.96 1.66
N PHE A 113 9.97 -15.34 2.49
CA PHE A 113 10.23 -13.89 2.38
C PHE A 113 10.77 -13.51 1.00
N VAL A 114 11.69 -14.31 0.46
CA VAL A 114 12.29 -14.03 -0.86
C VAL A 114 11.25 -14.23 -1.95
N ILE A 115 10.56 -15.37 -1.92
CA ILE A 115 9.50 -15.71 -2.87
C ILE A 115 8.44 -14.61 -2.88
N ARG A 116 7.97 -14.20 -1.69
CA ARG A 116 6.92 -13.19 -1.56
C ARG A 116 7.35 -11.81 -2.05
N ILE A 117 8.58 -11.40 -1.73
CA ILE A 117 9.14 -10.14 -2.23
C ILE A 117 9.25 -10.18 -3.76
N ASP A 118 9.69 -11.28 -4.33
CA ASP A 118 9.88 -11.38 -5.77
C ASP A 118 8.53 -11.45 -6.52
N ASP A 119 7.52 -12.10 -5.96
CA ASP A 119 6.14 -12.04 -6.47
C ASP A 119 5.58 -10.62 -6.50
N LEU A 120 5.76 -9.88 -5.40
CA LEU A 120 5.27 -8.49 -5.32
C LEU A 120 6.05 -7.56 -6.26
N LYS A 121 7.36 -7.78 -6.44
CA LYS A 121 8.17 -7.05 -7.42
C LYS A 121 7.71 -7.34 -8.86
N ALA A 122 7.38 -8.59 -9.18
CA ALA A 122 6.85 -8.95 -10.48
C ALA A 122 5.53 -8.22 -10.76
N GLN A 123 4.62 -8.19 -9.78
CA GLN A 123 3.36 -7.43 -9.88
C GLN A 123 3.63 -5.92 -10.05
N ALA A 124 4.55 -5.34 -9.27
CA ALA A 124 4.92 -3.94 -9.38
C ALA A 124 5.53 -3.61 -10.75
N LEU A 125 6.33 -4.51 -11.32
CA LEU A 125 6.90 -4.35 -12.65
C LEU A 125 5.81 -4.32 -13.74
N THR A 126 4.83 -5.23 -13.67
CA THR A 126 3.70 -5.25 -14.59
C THR A 126 2.91 -3.94 -14.53
N ILE A 127 2.58 -3.45 -13.34
CA ILE A 127 1.88 -2.17 -13.16
C ILE A 127 2.70 -1.01 -13.74
N LYS A 128 4.01 -1.00 -13.52
CA LYS A 128 4.91 0.03 -14.07
C LYS A 128 4.93 0.04 -15.59
N GLU A 129 4.90 -1.12 -16.22
CA GLU A 129 4.79 -1.24 -17.68
C GLU A 129 3.45 -0.72 -18.20
N ASP A 130 2.36 -1.01 -17.51
CA ASP A 130 1.03 -0.55 -17.89
C ASP A 130 0.89 0.98 -17.72
N ILE A 131 1.44 1.55 -16.64
CA ILE A 131 1.56 3.01 -16.46
C ILE A 131 2.32 3.62 -17.65
N LYS A 132 3.44 3.01 -18.06
CA LYS A 132 4.22 3.48 -19.23
C LYS A 132 3.41 3.45 -20.52
N LYS A 133 2.67 2.37 -20.77
CA LYS A 133 1.80 2.25 -21.95
C LYS A 133 0.70 3.31 -21.96
N LEU A 134 0.05 3.54 -20.80
CA LEU A 134 -0.99 4.56 -20.66
C LEU A 134 -0.43 5.96 -20.82
N ASN A 135 0.72 6.28 -20.25
CA ASN A 135 1.37 7.58 -20.44
C ASN A 135 1.71 7.85 -21.90
N ASN A 136 2.17 6.83 -22.66
CA ASN A 136 2.41 6.96 -24.09
C ASN A 136 1.11 7.27 -24.85
N LYS A 137 -0.02 6.66 -24.46
CA LYS A 137 -1.34 6.98 -25.01
C LYS A 137 -1.74 8.42 -24.68
N VAL A 138 -1.59 8.84 -23.43
CA VAL A 138 -1.86 10.23 -22.99
C VAL A 138 -1.09 11.22 -23.86
N GLU A 139 0.20 11.02 -24.05
CA GLU A 139 1.03 11.91 -24.86
C GLU A 139 0.63 11.91 -26.36
N SER A 140 0.27 10.75 -26.88
CA SER A 140 -0.22 10.64 -28.25
C SER A 140 -1.54 11.41 -28.45
N TYR A 141 -2.50 11.22 -27.55
CA TYR A 141 -3.79 11.94 -27.63
C TYR A 141 -3.66 13.44 -27.32
N ARG A 142 -2.72 13.86 -26.47
CA ARG A 142 -2.40 15.28 -26.27
C ARG A 142 -1.90 15.94 -27.56
N LYS A 143 -1.05 15.25 -28.32
CA LYS A 143 -0.60 15.74 -29.63
C LYS A 143 -1.77 15.86 -30.60
N VAL A 144 -2.68 14.90 -30.65
CA VAL A 144 -3.89 14.95 -31.45
C VAL A 144 -4.75 16.12 -31.03
N ALA A 145 -5.01 16.31 -29.74
CA ALA A 145 -5.79 17.43 -29.20
C ALA A 145 -5.18 18.79 -29.64
N LYS A 146 -3.85 18.93 -29.58
CA LYS A 146 -3.13 20.13 -30.00
C LYS A 146 -3.34 20.40 -31.51
N TYR A 147 -3.27 19.38 -32.36
CA TYR A 147 -3.50 19.54 -33.80
C TYR A 147 -4.95 19.90 -34.11
N LEU A 148 -5.93 19.25 -33.47
CA LEU A 148 -7.35 19.58 -33.63
C LEU A 148 -7.66 21.00 -33.17
N ALA A 149 -7.11 21.42 -32.03
CA ALA A 149 -7.26 22.81 -31.56
C ALA A 149 -6.66 23.82 -32.57
N THR A 150 -5.51 23.50 -33.17
CA THR A 150 -4.88 24.32 -34.20
C THR A 150 -5.74 24.38 -35.46
N VAL A 151 -6.30 23.26 -35.92
CA VAL A 151 -7.22 23.22 -37.05
C VAL A 151 -8.44 24.10 -36.77
N ASN A 152 -9.10 23.92 -35.62
CA ASN A 152 -10.30 24.68 -35.25
C ASN A 152 -10.00 26.18 -35.19
N LYS A 153 -8.87 26.58 -34.60
CA LYS A 153 -8.46 27.99 -34.48
C LYS A 153 -8.27 28.68 -35.85
N HIS A 154 -7.65 27.98 -36.79
CA HIS A 154 -7.26 28.59 -38.08
C HIS A 154 -8.18 28.19 -39.25
N LYS A 155 -9.24 27.41 -39.01
CA LYS A 155 -10.19 26.90 -40.03
C LYS A 155 -10.82 28.03 -40.83
N GLU A 156 -11.30 29.09 -40.17
CA GLU A 156 -11.96 30.21 -40.83
C GLU A 156 -11.01 30.98 -41.76
N VAL A 157 -9.78 31.25 -41.28
CA VAL A 157 -8.76 31.95 -42.08
C VAL A 157 -8.43 31.14 -43.34
N TYR A 158 -8.23 29.82 -43.16
CA TYR A 158 -7.93 28.94 -44.28
C TYR A 158 -9.10 28.81 -45.28
N MET A 159 -10.34 28.78 -44.80
CA MET A 159 -11.53 28.75 -45.67
C MET A 159 -11.71 30.06 -46.46
N LYS A 160 -11.43 31.21 -45.85
CA LYS A 160 -11.36 32.51 -46.56
C LYS A 160 -10.29 32.47 -47.64
N TYR A 161 -9.06 32.04 -47.31
CA TYR A 161 -7.96 31.88 -48.24
C TYR A 161 -8.34 31.04 -49.48
N LYS A 162 -9.10 29.94 -49.29
CA LYS A 162 -9.56 29.08 -50.38
C LYS A 162 -10.54 29.79 -51.34
N LYS A 163 -11.34 30.70 -50.84
CA LYS A 163 -12.37 31.42 -51.62
C LYS A 163 -11.80 32.59 -52.43
N PHE A 164 -10.59 33.09 -52.11
CA PHE A 164 -9.99 34.20 -52.87
C PHE A 164 -9.61 33.81 -54.31
N SER A 165 -9.90 34.73 -55.24
CA SER A 165 -9.42 34.66 -56.61
C SER A 165 -7.91 34.88 -56.68
N LEU A 166 -7.29 34.61 -57.84
CA LEU A 166 -5.83 34.65 -58.01
C LEU A 166 -5.22 36.05 -57.65
N LEU A 167 -5.90 37.14 -57.90
CA LEU A 167 -5.40 38.49 -57.65
C LEU A 167 -5.32 38.86 -56.17
N GLY A 168 -6.31 38.52 -55.37
CA GLY A 168 -6.29 38.79 -53.89
C GLY A 168 -5.62 37.73 -53.02
N LYS A 169 -5.40 36.54 -53.58
CA LYS A 169 -4.91 35.39 -52.84
C LYS A 169 -3.48 35.57 -52.34
N LYS A 170 -2.61 36.20 -53.10
CA LYS A 170 -1.21 36.44 -52.77
C LYS A 170 -1.06 37.42 -51.61
N GLU A 171 -1.84 38.51 -51.62
CA GLU A 171 -1.84 39.50 -50.55
C GLU A 171 -2.43 38.94 -49.26
N PHE A 172 -3.55 38.21 -49.34
CA PHE A 172 -4.13 37.54 -48.19
C PHE A 172 -3.19 36.50 -47.61
N TYR A 173 -2.50 35.71 -48.45
CA TYR A 173 -1.51 34.75 -48.00
C TYR A 173 -0.37 35.41 -47.22
N SER A 174 0.21 36.50 -47.78
CA SER A 174 1.29 37.23 -47.10
C SER A 174 0.89 37.77 -45.73
N ARG A 175 -0.37 38.20 -45.56
CA ARG A 175 -0.88 38.70 -44.28
C ARG A 175 -1.15 37.62 -43.25
N TYR A 176 -1.59 36.45 -43.66
CA TYR A 176 -2.01 35.33 -42.80
C TYR A 176 -1.19 34.06 -43.02
N GLU A 177 0.05 34.21 -43.45
CA GLU A 177 0.93 33.08 -43.78
C GLU A 177 1.09 32.11 -42.64
N GLY A 178 1.36 32.60 -41.40
CA GLY A 178 1.53 31.78 -40.20
C GLY A 178 0.30 30.94 -39.86
N ASP A 179 -0.92 31.52 -40.03
CA ASP A 179 -2.17 30.83 -39.75
C ASP A 179 -2.43 29.74 -40.79
N ILE A 180 -2.21 30.07 -42.08
CA ILE A 180 -2.40 29.11 -43.19
C ILE A 180 -1.42 27.96 -43.10
N LEU A 181 -0.15 28.22 -42.78
CA LEU A 181 0.87 27.18 -42.62
C LEU A 181 0.57 26.32 -41.42
N SER A 182 0.18 26.92 -40.27
CA SER A 182 -0.19 26.18 -39.05
C SER A 182 -1.38 25.24 -39.33
N TYR A 183 -2.41 25.71 -40.03
CA TYR A 183 -3.54 24.87 -40.43
C TYR A 183 -3.10 23.70 -41.31
N LYS A 184 -2.33 23.96 -42.36
CA LYS A 184 -1.84 22.92 -43.30
C LYS A 184 -0.99 21.89 -42.57
N HIS A 185 -0.07 22.34 -41.70
CA HIS A 185 0.77 21.44 -40.92
C HIS A 185 -0.08 20.55 -40.02
N ALA A 186 -1.03 21.12 -39.27
CA ALA A 186 -1.91 20.36 -38.39
C ALA A 186 -2.74 19.33 -39.17
N MET A 187 -3.27 19.69 -40.36
CA MET A 187 -4.02 18.78 -41.23
C MET A 187 -3.16 17.60 -41.71
N VAL A 188 -1.91 17.86 -42.12
CA VAL A 188 -0.98 16.80 -42.55
C VAL A 188 -0.70 15.83 -41.35
N ARG A 189 -0.48 16.37 -40.15
CA ARG A 189 -0.24 15.56 -38.96
C ARG A 189 -1.44 14.70 -38.56
N LEU A 190 -2.65 15.27 -38.58
CA LEU A 190 -3.88 14.52 -38.34
C LEU A 190 -4.07 13.38 -39.36
N LYS A 191 -3.80 13.65 -40.63
CA LYS A 191 -3.85 12.64 -41.67
C LYS A 191 -2.85 11.50 -41.46
N GLN A 192 -1.61 11.84 -41.06
CA GLN A 192 -0.58 10.84 -40.71
C GLN A 192 -1.00 9.96 -39.53
N LEU A 193 -1.76 10.51 -38.58
CA LEU A 193 -2.28 9.80 -37.42
C LEU A 193 -3.63 9.09 -37.66
N ASN A 194 -4.15 9.14 -38.90
CA ASN A 194 -5.47 8.62 -39.29
C ASN A 194 -6.63 9.19 -38.46
N ILE A 195 -6.53 10.45 -38.05
CA ILE A 195 -7.57 11.14 -37.28
C ILE A 195 -8.36 12.04 -38.17
N ASN A 196 -9.71 11.94 -38.07
CA ASN A 196 -10.60 12.84 -38.79
C ASN A 196 -10.50 14.28 -38.22
N PRO A 197 -10.20 15.30 -39.05
CA PRO A 197 -10.12 16.69 -38.58
C PRO A 197 -11.42 17.25 -37.98
N ASP A 198 -12.56 16.65 -38.30
CA ASP A 198 -13.87 17.06 -37.74
C ASP A 198 -14.21 16.35 -36.45
N THR A 199 -13.28 15.53 -35.89
CA THR A 199 -13.44 14.91 -34.57
C THR A 199 -13.59 15.97 -33.49
N PRO A 200 -14.62 15.91 -32.63
CA PRO A 200 -14.82 16.88 -31.55
C PRO A 200 -13.61 16.86 -30.61
N LEU A 201 -13.07 18.04 -30.32
CA LEU A 201 -11.92 18.20 -29.43
C LEU A 201 -12.23 17.65 -28.02
N GLU A 202 -13.46 17.87 -27.55
CA GLU A 202 -13.94 17.43 -26.24
C GLU A 202 -13.82 15.92 -26.09
N LYS A 203 -14.09 15.15 -27.14
CA LYS A 203 -13.96 13.69 -27.15
C LYS A 203 -12.50 13.24 -26.89
N ILE A 204 -11.54 13.92 -27.49
CA ILE A 204 -10.12 13.61 -27.30
C ILE A 204 -9.65 14.05 -25.91
N VAL A 205 -10.13 15.20 -25.44
CA VAL A 205 -9.83 15.68 -24.08
C VAL A 205 -10.39 14.74 -23.03
N SER A 206 -11.61 14.23 -23.20
CA SER A 206 -12.18 13.25 -22.26
C SER A 206 -11.38 11.94 -22.22
N LEU A 207 -10.92 11.42 -23.38
CA LEU A 207 -10.04 10.27 -23.43
C LEU A 207 -8.70 10.50 -22.71
N VAL A 208 -8.10 11.69 -22.89
CA VAL A 208 -6.87 12.05 -22.17
C VAL A 208 -7.09 12.04 -20.66
N ASN A 209 -8.22 12.58 -20.20
CA ASN A 209 -8.54 12.63 -18.77
C ASN A 209 -8.84 11.23 -18.22
N GLU A 210 -9.50 10.38 -18.98
CA GLU A 210 -9.75 8.98 -18.61
C GLU A 210 -8.43 8.21 -18.44
N TYR A 211 -7.51 8.29 -19.43
CA TYR A 211 -6.22 7.62 -19.32
C TYR A 211 -5.36 8.17 -18.18
N LYS A 212 -5.42 9.50 -17.90
CA LYS A 212 -4.74 10.07 -16.75
C LYS A 212 -5.29 9.49 -15.43
N PHE A 213 -6.61 9.43 -15.30
CA PHE A 213 -7.23 8.82 -14.12
C PHE A 213 -6.78 7.35 -13.93
N GLN A 214 -6.71 6.58 -15.02
CA GLN A 214 -6.19 5.19 -14.94
C GLN A 214 -4.72 5.17 -14.49
N VAL A 215 -3.88 6.10 -14.96
CA VAL A 215 -2.48 6.23 -14.51
C VAL A 215 -2.41 6.55 -13.03
N ASP A 216 -3.26 7.44 -12.51
CA ASP A 216 -3.30 7.82 -11.10
C ASP A 216 -3.70 6.63 -10.22
N VAL A 217 -4.71 5.85 -10.63
CA VAL A 217 -5.13 4.62 -9.93
C VAL A 217 -3.97 3.62 -9.87
N LEU A 218 -3.37 3.29 -11.02
CA LEU A 218 -2.26 2.34 -11.07
C LEU A 218 -1.02 2.84 -10.31
N SER A 219 -0.78 4.14 -10.27
CA SER A 219 0.31 4.73 -9.50
C SER A 219 0.09 4.55 -7.99
N ASN A 220 -1.15 4.67 -7.53
CA ASN A 220 -1.50 4.39 -6.13
C ASN A 220 -1.30 2.90 -5.81
N ASP A 221 -1.73 1.99 -6.68
CA ASP A 221 -1.54 0.55 -6.50
C ASP A 221 -0.05 0.19 -6.45
N PHE A 222 0.75 0.78 -7.34
CA PHE A 222 2.21 0.63 -7.33
C PHE A 222 2.82 1.06 -6.00
N ASN A 223 2.44 2.24 -5.47
CA ASN A 223 2.92 2.75 -4.19
C ASN A 223 2.53 1.85 -3.01
N VAL A 224 1.34 1.25 -3.06
CA VAL A 224 0.89 0.27 -2.04
C VAL A 224 1.78 -0.98 -2.07
N LEU A 225 2.09 -1.50 -3.27
CA LEU A 225 2.98 -2.66 -3.42
C LEU A 225 4.40 -2.35 -2.94
N GLU A 226 4.96 -1.19 -3.28
CA GLU A 226 6.30 -0.79 -2.81
C GLU A 226 6.37 -0.72 -1.28
N LYS A 227 5.40 -0.08 -0.63
CA LYS A 227 5.30 -0.04 0.84
C LYS A 227 5.20 -1.44 1.44
N ARG A 228 4.42 -2.33 0.80
CA ARG A 228 4.29 -3.72 1.26
C ARG A 228 5.60 -4.50 1.15
N ILE A 229 6.33 -4.33 0.05
CA ILE A 229 7.67 -4.91 -0.14
C ILE A 229 8.64 -4.41 0.95
N GLU A 230 8.61 -3.11 1.25
CA GLU A 230 9.45 -2.52 2.29
C GLU A 230 9.15 -3.10 3.67
N ILE A 231 7.87 -3.22 4.03
CA ILE A 231 7.43 -3.84 5.30
C ILE A 231 7.94 -5.27 5.41
N ILE A 232 7.85 -6.07 4.33
CA ILE A 232 8.31 -7.47 4.31
C ILE A 232 9.84 -7.52 4.43
N ARG A 233 10.58 -6.63 3.78
CA ARG A 233 12.05 -6.53 3.91
C ARG A 233 12.46 -6.22 5.35
N ASN A 234 11.84 -5.22 5.96
CA ASN A 234 12.11 -4.84 7.36
C ASN A 234 11.83 -5.99 8.32
N ALA A 235 10.72 -6.72 8.10
CA ALA A 235 10.40 -7.89 8.89
C ALA A 235 11.43 -9.02 8.74
N ARG A 236 11.92 -9.27 7.52
CA ARG A 236 13.00 -10.23 7.26
C ARG A 236 14.28 -9.85 8.03
N GLU A 237 14.62 -8.57 8.07
CA GLU A 237 15.76 -8.05 8.83
C GLU A 237 15.60 -8.28 10.32
N VAL A 238 14.44 -7.96 10.89
CA VAL A 238 14.13 -8.20 12.31
C VAL A 238 14.30 -9.68 12.65
N VAL A 239 13.77 -10.59 11.82
CA VAL A 239 13.90 -12.05 12.01
C VAL A 239 15.37 -12.50 11.94
N ASN A 240 16.15 -11.95 11.01
CA ASN A 240 17.58 -12.26 10.90
C ASN A 240 18.37 -11.79 12.12
N ASN A 241 18.12 -10.56 12.58
CA ASN A 241 18.80 -9.98 13.75
C ASN A 241 18.52 -10.74 15.04
N ILE A 242 17.29 -11.25 15.22
CA ILE A 242 16.94 -12.11 16.36
C ILE A 242 17.77 -13.39 16.36
N ARG A 243 18.03 -13.96 15.19
CA ARG A 243 18.80 -15.21 15.07
C ARG A 243 20.29 -14.99 15.36
N HIS A 244 20.89 -13.92 14.84
CA HIS A 244 22.31 -13.61 15.10
C HIS A 244 22.55 -13.46 16.61
N LYS A 245 21.72 -12.70 17.30
CA LYS A 245 21.81 -12.57 18.76
C LYS A 245 21.66 -13.90 19.53
N ARG A 246 20.90 -14.87 19.00
CA ARG A 246 20.79 -16.21 19.61
C ARG A 246 22.07 -17.03 19.45
N VAL A 247 22.72 -16.93 18.30
CA VAL A 247 23.99 -17.62 18.05
C VAL A 247 25.07 -17.06 18.97
N ASP A 248 25.15 -15.74 19.09
CA ASP A 248 26.13 -15.08 19.96
C ASP A 248 25.93 -15.47 21.44
N ILE A 249 24.69 -15.48 21.95
CA ILE A 249 24.38 -15.89 23.33
C ILE A 249 24.74 -17.35 23.57
N ARG A 250 24.51 -18.27 22.62
CA ARG A 250 24.89 -19.67 22.75
C ARG A 250 26.40 -19.87 22.77
N LEU A 251 27.12 -19.14 21.92
CA LEU A 251 28.60 -19.18 21.91
C LEU A 251 29.18 -18.66 23.23
N GLU A 252 28.61 -17.57 23.78
CA GLU A 252 29.00 -17.08 25.11
C GLU A 252 28.69 -18.04 26.26
N GLN A 253 27.57 -18.77 26.19
CA GLN A 253 27.20 -19.79 27.19
C GLN A 253 28.13 -20.99 27.11
N ASN A 254 28.37 -21.53 25.91
CA ASN A 254 29.30 -22.65 25.71
C ASN A 254 30.73 -22.30 26.16
N SER A 255 31.21 -21.08 25.83
CA SER A 255 32.54 -20.64 26.28
C SER A 255 32.66 -20.46 27.80
N LYS A 256 31.55 -20.18 28.49
CA LYS A 256 31.52 -20.13 29.97
C LYS A 256 31.46 -21.51 30.59
N GLU A 257 30.74 -22.45 29.96
CA GLU A 257 30.69 -23.85 30.39
C GLU A 257 32.04 -24.55 30.21
N GLU A 258 32.74 -24.33 29.07
CA GLU A 258 34.10 -24.84 28.84
C GLU A 258 35.09 -24.30 29.88
N LYS A 259 35.09 -23.02 30.17
CA LYS A 259 35.94 -22.41 31.20
C LYS A 259 35.60 -22.89 32.61
N PHE A 260 34.36 -23.28 32.87
CA PHE A 260 33.93 -23.82 34.15
C PHE A 260 34.41 -25.26 34.32
N VAL A 261 34.39 -26.08 33.26
CA VAL A 261 34.90 -27.45 33.26
C VAL A 261 36.42 -27.49 33.42
N ASP A 262 37.16 -26.62 32.71
CA ASP A 262 38.63 -26.52 32.82
C ASP A 262 39.09 -26.04 34.20
N ASN A 263 38.27 -25.32 34.96
CA ASN A 263 38.58 -24.91 36.34
C ASN A 263 38.22 -25.96 37.40
N ILE A 264 37.44 -26.97 37.06
CA ILE A 264 37.05 -28.06 38.01
C ILE A 264 37.95 -29.27 37.87
N PHE A 265 38.58 -29.48 36.73
CA PHE A 265 39.53 -30.57 36.48
C PHE A 265 40.87 -29.96 36.02
N PRO A 266 41.76 -29.60 36.98
CA PRO A 266 43.12 -29.17 36.68
C PRO A 266 44.01 -30.35 36.24
#